data_f443a8588fbb0b021ceca93f8ba932f4
#
_entry.id   f443a8588fbb0b021ceca93f8ba932f4
#
_cell.length_a   1.000
_cell.length_b   1.000
_cell.length_c   1.000
_cell.angle_alpha   90.00
_cell.angle_beta   90.00
_cell.angle_gamma   90.00
#
_symmetry.space_group_name_H-M   'P 1'
#
loop_
_entity.id
_entity.type
_entity.pdbx_description
1 polymer ?
#
loop_
_entity_poly.entity_id
_entity_poly.type
_entity_poly.pdbx_seq_one_letter_code
_entity_poly.pdbx_strand_id
1 'polypeptide(L)'
;MPEKEGENIVSEQQKKAQQEPDLNQLRKVRREKLADLQANGKDPFVITKYDVTHHSTEIRDNYDDLEGKTVSVAGRMMFKRVMGKASFCNVQDLKGSIQAYVARDSIGEEAYKEFKKMDVGDVIGITGEVFETKTGEKSIHASSVTLLSKSLQILPEKFHGLTNTDIRYRQRYVDLIMNPDVKQTFINRSKILSAIRRYLDGQGFLEVETPMLVSNAGGAAARPFETHFNALDEDFKLRISLELYLKRLIV
;
A
#
# COMPACT_ATOMS: atom_id res chain seq x y z
N MET A 1 42.59 -16.94 33.38
CA MET A 1 41.19 -17.34 33.14
C MET A 1 40.50 -16.34 32.24
N PRO A 2 40.39 -16.60 30.94
CA PRO A 2 39.36 -15.96 30.10
C PRO A 2 38.74 -16.97 29.10
N GLU A 3 38.00 -17.97 29.57
CA GLU A 3 37.35 -18.97 28.67
C GLU A 3 35.81 -19.07 28.86
N LYS A 4 35.24 -18.27 29.74
CA LYS A 4 33.76 -18.35 30.00
C LYS A 4 32.89 -17.28 29.32
N GLU A 5 33.47 -16.27 28.72
CA GLU A 5 32.68 -15.22 28.01
C GLU A 5 32.33 -15.59 26.56
N GLY A 6 33.10 -16.45 25.90
CA GLY A 6 32.85 -16.84 24.52
C GLY A 6 31.68 -17.81 24.33
N GLU A 7 31.44 -18.71 25.26
CA GLU A 7 30.35 -19.71 25.17
C GLU A 7 28.95 -19.10 25.36
N ASN A 8 28.84 -18.01 26.16
CA ASN A 8 27.55 -17.36 26.37
C ASN A 8 27.08 -16.54 25.14
N ILE A 9 27.99 -15.93 24.40
CA ILE A 9 27.66 -15.12 23.22
C ILE A 9 27.19 -16.01 22.06
N VAL A 10 27.84 -17.19 21.88
CA VAL A 10 27.45 -18.16 20.84
C VAL A 10 26.08 -18.77 21.14
N SER A 11 25.76 -19.03 22.41
CA SER A 11 24.47 -19.60 22.83
C SER A 11 23.32 -18.60 22.68
N GLU A 12 23.55 -17.31 22.89
CA GLU A 12 22.54 -16.24 22.67
C GLU A 12 22.30 -15.96 21.18
N GLN A 13 23.34 -16.00 20.36
CA GLN A 13 23.18 -15.87 18.89
C GLN A 13 22.46 -17.07 18.29
N GLN A 14 22.73 -18.30 18.78
CA GLN A 14 22.01 -19.51 18.37
C GLN A 14 20.55 -19.51 18.84
N LYS A 15 20.25 -18.98 20.03
CA LYS A 15 18.86 -18.81 20.52
C LYS A 15 18.10 -17.74 19.77
N LYS A 16 18.75 -16.65 19.31
CA LYS A 16 18.13 -15.66 18.42
C LYS A 16 17.88 -16.19 17.01
N ALA A 17 18.77 -17.02 16.46
CA ALA A 17 18.59 -17.66 15.15
C ALA A 17 17.42 -18.68 15.13
N GLN A 18 17.01 -19.21 16.29
CA GLN A 18 15.88 -20.14 16.41
C GLN A 18 14.50 -19.46 16.56
N GLN A 19 14.42 -18.13 16.58
CA GLN A 19 13.17 -17.36 16.79
C GLN A 19 12.72 -16.52 15.60
N GLU A 20 13.42 -16.50 14.47
CA GLU A 20 12.86 -15.90 13.26
C GLU A 20 11.83 -16.87 12.66
N PRO A 21 10.53 -16.48 12.61
CA PRO A 21 9.53 -17.35 12.02
C PRO A 21 9.88 -17.59 10.54
N ASP A 22 9.90 -18.85 10.12
CA ASP A 22 10.11 -19.20 8.72
C ASP A 22 9.07 -18.45 7.85
N LEU A 23 9.55 -17.46 7.10
CA LEU A 23 8.71 -16.62 6.24
C LEU A 23 7.91 -17.46 5.23
N ASN A 24 8.45 -18.61 4.80
CA ASN A 24 7.76 -19.53 3.91
C ASN A 24 6.60 -20.22 4.61
N GLN A 25 6.77 -20.62 5.87
CA GLN A 25 5.71 -21.19 6.68
C GLN A 25 4.59 -20.18 6.92
N LEU A 26 4.91 -18.94 7.24
CA LEU A 26 3.90 -17.89 7.42
C LEU A 26 3.12 -17.59 6.12
N ARG A 27 3.80 -17.58 4.98
CA ARG A 27 3.16 -17.43 3.66
C ARG A 27 2.23 -18.60 3.35
N LYS A 28 2.63 -19.82 3.70
CA LYS A 28 1.81 -21.01 3.55
C LYS A 28 0.52 -20.90 4.37
N VAL A 29 0.62 -20.55 5.65
CA VAL A 29 -0.53 -20.33 6.53
C VAL A 29 -1.49 -19.29 5.97
N ARG A 30 -1.00 -18.18 5.41
CA ARG A 30 -1.85 -17.15 4.80
C ARG A 30 -2.60 -17.65 3.56
N ARG A 31 -1.97 -18.49 2.75
CA ARG A 31 -2.62 -19.14 1.59
C ARG A 31 -3.67 -20.16 2.02
N GLU A 32 -3.40 -20.93 3.07
CA GLU A 32 -4.38 -21.85 3.66
C GLU A 32 -5.60 -21.10 4.19
N LYS A 33 -5.41 -20.00 4.91
CA LYS A 33 -6.51 -19.13 5.35
C LYS A 33 -7.34 -18.58 4.18
N LEU A 34 -6.71 -18.21 3.07
CA LEU A 34 -7.42 -17.78 1.86
C LEU A 34 -8.23 -18.92 1.26
N ALA A 35 -7.63 -20.11 1.13
CA ALA A 35 -8.33 -21.29 0.62
C ALA A 35 -9.56 -21.65 1.47
N ASP A 36 -9.44 -21.57 2.80
CA ASP A 36 -10.56 -21.75 3.73
C ASP A 36 -11.68 -20.72 3.51
N LEU A 37 -11.32 -19.45 3.32
CA LEU A 37 -12.31 -18.40 3.01
C LEU A 37 -13.03 -18.67 1.70
N GLN A 38 -12.29 -19.05 0.66
CA GLN A 38 -12.86 -19.39 -0.65
C GLN A 38 -13.78 -20.61 -0.59
N ALA A 39 -13.36 -21.67 0.10
CA ALA A 39 -14.18 -22.88 0.30
C ALA A 39 -15.49 -22.61 1.05
N ASN A 40 -15.52 -21.60 1.92
CA ASN A 40 -16.70 -21.18 2.69
C ASN A 40 -17.50 -20.06 1.99
N GLY A 41 -17.25 -19.75 0.72
CA GLY A 41 -17.96 -18.72 -0.03
C GLY A 41 -17.69 -17.27 0.44
N LYS A 42 -16.59 -17.04 1.16
CA LYS A 42 -16.17 -15.74 1.71
C LYS A 42 -14.91 -15.24 1.03
N ASP A 43 -14.77 -15.45 -0.28
CA ASP A 43 -13.61 -14.97 -1.04
C ASP A 43 -13.55 -13.45 -1.04
N PRO A 44 -12.52 -12.82 -0.42
CA PRO A 44 -12.42 -11.36 -0.40
C PRO A 44 -12.17 -10.75 -1.78
N PHE A 45 -11.64 -11.53 -2.73
CA PHE A 45 -11.28 -11.01 -4.07
C PHE A 45 -12.49 -10.86 -5.02
N VAL A 46 -13.66 -11.36 -4.64
CA VAL A 46 -14.91 -11.12 -5.39
C VAL A 46 -15.59 -9.81 -5.02
N ILE A 47 -15.15 -9.16 -3.94
CA ILE A 47 -15.66 -7.87 -3.50
C ILE A 47 -15.02 -6.77 -4.36
N THR A 48 -15.78 -6.25 -5.33
CA THR A 48 -15.30 -5.26 -6.29
C THR A 48 -15.57 -3.82 -5.87
N LYS A 49 -16.45 -3.60 -4.89
CA LYS A 49 -16.84 -2.27 -4.39
C LYS A 49 -17.03 -2.30 -2.88
N TYR A 50 -16.57 -1.26 -2.21
CA TYR A 50 -16.85 -0.97 -0.81
C TYR A 50 -17.12 0.52 -0.66
N ASP A 51 -18.24 0.88 -0.03
CA ASP A 51 -18.65 2.28 0.08
C ASP A 51 -17.94 2.95 1.26
N VAL A 52 -16.97 3.79 0.93
CA VAL A 52 -16.21 4.62 1.89
C VAL A 52 -16.89 5.98 2.00
N THR A 53 -17.19 6.42 3.23
CA THR A 53 -17.79 7.73 3.48
C THR A 53 -16.74 8.80 3.82
N HIS A 54 -15.69 8.41 4.56
CA HIS A 54 -14.65 9.32 5.05
C HIS A 54 -13.27 8.68 4.99
N HIS A 55 -12.25 9.52 4.91
CA HIS A 55 -10.85 9.11 5.09
C HIS A 55 -10.37 9.38 6.52
N SER A 56 -9.30 8.68 6.91
CA SER A 56 -8.74 8.71 8.26
C SER A 56 -8.43 10.11 8.79
N THR A 57 -7.85 11.00 7.96
CA THR A 57 -7.55 12.40 8.36
C THR A 57 -8.81 13.22 8.48
N GLU A 58 -9.80 13.04 7.59
CA GLU A 58 -11.06 13.75 7.63
C GLU A 58 -11.82 13.51 8.93
N ILE A 59 -11.79 12.28 9.44
CA ILE A 59 -12.41 11.93 10.73
C ILE A 59 -11.67 12.61 11.89
N ARG A 60 -10.34 12.66 11.86
CA ARG A 60 -9.56 13.28 12.93
C ARG A 60 -9.66 14.78 12.92
N ASP A 61 -9.65 15.40 11.73
CA ASP A 61 -9.66 16.85 11.57
C ASP A 61 -11.05 17.46 11.85
N ASN A 62 -12.13 16.70 11.58
CA ASN A 62 -13.52 17.12 11.82
C ASN A 62 -14.17 16.28 12.94
N TYR A 63 -13.40 15.92 13.96
CA TYR A 63 -13.88 15.05 15.04
C TYR A 63 -15.13 15.58 15.74
N ASP A 64 -15.14 16.86 16.08
CA ASP A 64 -16.24 17.51 16.82
C ASP A 64 -17.58 17.43 16.05
N ASP A 65 -17.52 17.45 14.71
CA ASP A 65 -18.69 17.29 13.87
C ASP A 65 -19.09 15.82 13.64
N LEU A 66 -18.15 14.88 13.80
CA LEU A 66 -18.34 13.47 13.48
C LEU A 66 -18.47 12.58 14.71
N GLU A 67 -18.24 13.07 15.91
CA GLU A 67 -18.44 12.33 17.16
C GLU A 67 -19.85 11.71 17.22
N GLY A 68 -19.94 10.44 17.55
CA GLY A 68 -21.20 9.69 17.59
C GLY A 68 -21.81 9.36 16.24
N LYS A 69 -21.25 9.84 15.12
CA LYS A 69 -21.76 9.51 13.78
C LYS A 69 -21.14 8.24 13.25
N THR A 70 -21.94 7.50 12.47
CA THR A 70 -21.46 6.30 11.78
C THR A 70 -20.69 6.68 10.52
N VAL A 71 -19.48 6.16 10.40
CA VAL A 71 -18.58 6.33 9.26
C VAL A 71 -18.17 4.97 8.70
N SER A 72 -17.76 4.96 7.43
CA SER A 72 -17.20 3.80 6.75
C SER A 72 -15.84 4.16 6.18
N VAL A 73 -14.81 3.39 6.53
CA VAL A 73 -13.44 3.55 6.07
C VAL A 73 -12.90 2.26 5.48
N ALA A 74 -11.99 2.35 4.53
CA ALA A 74 -11.28 1.19 4.00
C ALA A 74 -9.78 1.48 3.91
N GLY A 75 -8.97 0.47 4.25
CA GLY A 75 -7.52 0.61 4.20
C GLY A 75 -6.80 -0.65 4.63
N ARG A 76 -5.48 -0.56 4.67
CA ARG A 76 -4.62 -1.66 5.09
C ARG A 76 -4.48 -1.70 6.60
N MET A 77 -4.72 -2.85 7.18
CA MET A 77 -4.49 -3.10 8.61
C MET A 77 -2.99 -3.18 8.89
N MET A 78 -2.43 -2.13 9.49
CA MET A 78 -0.99 -2.03 9.77
C MET A 78 -0.60 -2.50 11.17
N PHE A 79 -1.58 -2.64 12.06
CA PHE A 79 -1.39 -3.11 13.42
C PHE A 79 -2.67 -3.79 13.90
N LYS A 80 -2.52 -4.83 14.71
CA LYS A 80 -3.62 -5.51 15.38
C LYS A 80 -3.18 -5.99 16.78
N ARG A 81 -3.96 -5.68 17.78
CA ARG A 81 -3.79 -6.16 19.17
C ARG A 81 -5.08 -6.76 19.68
N VAL A 82 -5.05 -8.06 19.94
CA VAL A 82 -6.20 -8.80 20.48
C VAL A 82 -6.11 -8.84 22.01
N MET A 83 -7.17 -8.44 22.71
CA MET A 83 -7.30 -8.42 24.16
C MET A 83 -8.58 -9.14 24.60
N GLY A 84 -8.60 -10.47 24.45
CA GLY A 84 -9.74 -11.30 24.82
C GLY A 84 -10.99 -11.04 23.97
N LYS A 85 -11.98 -10.31 24.52
CA LYS A 85 -13.25 -10.00 23.87
C LYS A 85 -13.22 -8.72 23.04
N ALA A 86 -12.13 -7.97 23.06
CA ALA A 86 -11.96 -6.74 22.33
C ALA A 86 -10.59 -6.72 21.66
N SER A 87 -10.46 -5.92 20.62
CA SER A 87 -9.23 -5.74 19.86
C SER A 87 -9.09 -4.30 19.42
N PHE A 88 -7.85 -3.86 19.24
CA PHE A 88 -7.53 -2.63 18.51
C PHE A 88 -6.81 -2.97 17.23
N CYS A 89 -7.11 -2.24 16.17
CA CYS A 89 -6.32 -2.26 14.95
C CYS A 89 -6.14 -0.85 14.39
N ASN A 90 -5.07 -0.63 13.63
CA ASN A 90 -4.87 0.59 12.86
C ASN A 90 -5.07 0.31 11.39
N VAL A 91 -5.92 1.10 10.76
CA VAL A 91 -6.20 1.06 9.33
C VAL A 91 -5.53 2.26 8.67
N GLN A 92 -4.64 1.98 7.71
CA GLN A 92 -3.96 2.97 6.91
C GLN A 92 -4.64 3.10 5.55
N ASP A 93 -5.09 4.31 5.23
CA ASP A 93 -5.69 4.65 3.93
C ASP A 93 -4.78 5.55 3.09
N LEU A 94 -5.34 6.20 2.06
CA LEU A 94 -4.60 7.14 1.21
C LEU A 94 -4.13 8.38 1.98
N LYS A 95 -4.94 8.87 2.92
CA LYS A 95 -4.71 10.14 3.63
C LYS A 95 -3.87 9.98 4.89
N GLY A 96 -4.00 8.85 5.59
CA GLY A 96 -3.29 8.64 6.85
C GLY A 96 -3.64 7.29 7.49
N SER A 97 -3.82 7.28 8.80
CA SER A 97 -4.26 6.11 9.54
C SER A 97 -5.22 6.48 10.66
N ILE A 98 -6.12 5.56 10.98
CA ILE A 98 -7.06 5.69 12.10
C ILE A 98 -7.11 4.41 12.90
N GLN A 99 -7.28 4.54 14.21
CA GLN A 99 -7.49 3.42 15.11
C GLN A 99 -8.95 2.95 15.02
N ALA A 100 -9.15 1.64 15.11
CA ALA A 100 -10.48 1.06 15.30
C ALA A 100 -10.49 0.14 16.51
N TYR A 101 -11.53 0.27 17.30
CA TYR A 101 -11.87 -0.62 18.41
C TYR A 101 -12.90 -1.64 17.93
N VAL A 102 -12.55 -2.91 17.99
CA VAL A 102 -13.37 -4.02 17.50
C VAL A 102 -13.74 -4.89 18.70
N ALA A 103 -14.97 -4.82 19.15
CA ALA A 103 -15.46 -5.60 20.27
C ALA A 103 -16.37 -6.74 19.79
N ARG A 104 -16.24 -7.92 20.43
CA ARG A 104 -17.06 -9.09 20.13
C ARG A 104 -18.56 -8.79 20.29
N ASP A 105 -18.88 -8.02 21.31
CA ASP A 105 -20.28 -7.73 21.67
C ASP A 105 -20.90 -6.71 20.69
N SER A 106 -20.07 -5.95 19.92
CA SER A 106 -20.52 -4.99 18.91
C SER A 106 -20.67 -5.59 17.52
N ILE A 107 -19.72 -6.44 17.08
CA ILE A 107 -19.74 -7.02 15.73
C ILE A 107 -20.30 -8.46 15.70
N GLY A 108 -20.55 -9.05 16.86
CA GLY A 108 -20.99 -10.43 17.00
C GLY A 108 -19.84 -11.45 17.12
N GLU A 109 -20.13 -12.60 17.70
CA GLU A 109 -19.12 -13.61 18.01
C GLU A 109 -18.46 -14.22 16.77
N GLU A 110 -19.24 -14.53 15.75
CA GLU A 110 -18.74 -15.10 14.48
C GLU A 110 -17.83 -14.12 13.74
N ALA A 111 -18.27 -12.87 13.53
CA ALA A 111 -17.49 -11.85 12.87
C ALA A 111 -16.19 -11.53 13.66
N TYR A 112 -16.26 -11.57 14.99
CA TYR A 112 -15.08 -11.38 15.83
C TYR A 112 -14.08 -12.54 15.73
N LYS A 113 -14.55 -13.80 15.60
CA LYS A 113 -13.68 -14.95 15.32
C LYS A 113 -12.99 -14.81 13.96
N GLU A 114 -13.70 -14.35 12.95
CA GLU A 114 -13.13 -14.06 11.62
C GLU A 114 -12.10 -12.92 11.68
N PHE A 115 -12.42 -11.82 12.34
CA PHE A 115 -11.49 -10.71 12.55
C PHE A 115 -10.19 -11.17 13.23
N LYS A 116 -10.27 -12.04 14.23
CA LYS A 116 -9.06 -12.58 14.88
C LYS A 116 -8.16 -13.37 13.93
N LYS A 117 -8.72 -14.02 12.90
CA LYS A 117 -7.96 -14.78 11.89
C LYS A 117 -7.31 -13.88 10.82
N MET A 118 -7.79 -12.63 10.65
CA MET A 118 -7.17 -11.66 9.72
C MET A 118 -5.72 -11.38 10.13
N ASP A 119 -4.90 -11.05 9.15
CA ASP A 119 -3.47 -10.79 9.36
C ASP A 119 -3.11 -9.33 9.13
N VAL A 120 -2.06 -8.86 9.79
CA VAL A 120 -1.46 -7.55 9.48
C VAL A 120 -1.03 -7.53 8.00
N GLY A 121 -1.42 -6.47 7.32
CA GLY A 121 -1.27 -6.34 5.87
C GLY A 121 -2.56 -6.58 5.08
N ASP A 122 -3.58 -7.22 5.64
CA ASP A 122 -4.88 -7.37 4.99
C ASP A 122 -5.51 -5.99 4.73
N VAL A 123 -6.25 -5.86 3.63
CA VAL A 123 -7.08 -4.68 3.37
C VAL A 123 -8.47 -4.97 3.90
N ILE A 124 -8.96 -4.08 4.75
CA ILE A 124 -10.23 -4.24 5.44
C ILE A 124 -11.10 -2.99 5.29
N GLY A 125 -12.39 -3.19 5.29
CA GLY A 125 -13.39 -2.14 5.46
C GLY A 125 -13.93 -2.18 6.88
N ILE A 126 -14.13 -1.02 7.49
CA ILE A 126 -14.70 -0.86 8.83
C ILE A 126 -15.83 0.15 8.76
N THR A 127 -17.00 -0.25 9.23
CA THR A 127 -18.11 0.67 9.51
C THR A 127 -18.30 0.76 11.02
N GLY A 128 -18.52 1.94 11.55
CA GLY A 128 -18.70 2.14 12.98
C GLY A 128 -18.84 3.59 13.38
N GLU A 129 -19.01 3.82 14.66
CA GLU A 129 -19.24 5.12 15.27
C GLU A 129 -17.91 5.78 15.66
N VAL A 130 -17.78 7.06 15.35
CA VAL A 130 -16.60 7.85 15.74
C VAL A 130 -16.65 8.16 17.23
N PHE A 131 -15.55 7.91 17.94
CA PHE A 131 -15.44 8.16 19.38
C PHE A 131 -13.99 8.47 19.76
N GLU A 132 -13.83 9.03 20.96
CA GLU A 132 -12.52 9.22 21.57
C GLU A 132 -12.29 8.19 22.67
N THR A 133 -11.10 7.59 22.65
CA THR A 133 -10.71 6.65 23.71
C THR A 133 -10.38 7.40 25.02
N LYS A 134 -10.34 6.69 26.15
CA LYS A 134 -9.94 7.26 27.44
C LYS A 134 -8.54 7.89 27.45
N THR A 135 -7.73 7.57 26.46
CA THR A 135 -6.36 8.12 26.27
C THR A 135 -6.31 9.28 25.28
N GLY A 136 -7.46 9.77 24.78
CA GLY A 136 -7.52 10.88 23.84
C GLY A 136 -7.28 10.48 22.38
N GLU A 137 -7.30 9.19 22.04
CA GLU A 137 -7.11 8.75 20.64
C GLU A 137 -8.45 8.70 19.91
N LYS A 138 -8.59 9.50 18.83
CA LYS A 138 -9.77 9.51 17.96
C LYS A 138 -9.84 8.21 17.17
N SER A 139 -10.94 7.49 17.33
CA SER A 139 -11.06 6.09 16.92
C SER A 139 -12.45 5.79 16.34
N ILE A 140 -12.59 4.63 15.72
CA ILE A 140 -13.88 4.10 15.24
C ILE A 140 -14.25 2.90 16.10
N HIS A 141 -15.42 2.95 16.75
CA HIS A 141 -16.03 1.78 17.39
C HIS A 141 -16.74 0.95 16.33
N ALA A 142 -16.12 -0.12 15.91
CA ALA A 142 -16.59 -0.93 14.79
C ALA A 142 -17.94 -1.60 15.10
N SER A 143 -18.92 -1.41 14.23
CA SER A 143 -20.16 -2.18 14.14
C SER A 143 -20.08 -3.31 13.11
N SER A 144 -19.18 -3.16 12.11
CA SER A 144 -18.85 -4.23 11.17
C SER A 144 -17.41 -4.14 10.69
N VAL A 145 -16.83 -5.29 10.33
CA VAL A 145 -15.50 -5.41 9.70
C VAL A 145 -15.60 -6.38 8.54
N THR A 146 -15.16 -5.93 7.36
CA THR A 146 -15.18 -6.71 6.12
C THR A 146 -13.75 -6.91 5.61
N LEU A 147 -13.35 -8.13 5.32
CA LEU A 147 -12.09 -8.41 4.63
C LEU A 147 -12.24 -8.12 3.14
N LEU A 148 -11.55 -7.11 2.62
CA LEU A 148 -11.62 -6.68 1.22
C LEU A 148 -10.53 -7.30 0.35
N SER A 149 -9.36 -7.57 0.94
CA SER A 149 -8.26 -8.23 0.23
C SER A 149 -7.31 -8.90 1.22
N LYS A 150 -6.96 -10.15 0.96
CA LYS A 150 -6.03 -10.93 1.78
C LYS A 150 -4.59 -10.67 1.39
N SER A 151 -3.78 -10.24 2.35
CA SER A 151 -2.34 -10.09 2.17
C SER A 151 -1.64 -11.43 2.26
N LEU A 152 -1.12 -11.93 1.15
CA LEU A 152 -0.40 -13.21 1.08
C LEU A 152 1.09 -13.07 1.42
N GLN A 153 1.63 -11.86 1.27
CA GLN A 153 3.01 -11.54 1.64
C GLN A 153 3.04 -10.89 3.02
N ILE A 154 4.17 -11.07 3.70
CA ILE A 154 4.40 -10.48 5.01
C ILE A 154 5.03 -9.11 4.80
N LEU A 155 4.49 -8.10 5.45
CA LEU A 155 5.11 -6.77 5.45
C LEU A 155 6.39 -6.78 6.29
N PRO A 156 7.40 -5.98 5.93
CA PRO A 156 8.58 -5.75 6.76
C PRO A 156 8.21 -5.27 8.16
N GLU A 157 9.10 -5.46 9.12
CA GLU A 157 8.87 -5.00 10.50
C GLU A 157 8.67 -3.48 10.56
N LYS A 158 7.67 -3.05 11.35
CA LYS A 158 7.23 -1.67 11.42
C LYS A 158 8.27 -0.73 12.04
N PHE A 159 9.08 -1.22 12.99
CA PHE A 159 9.95 -0.36 13.80
C PHE A 159 11.13 0.25 13.05
N HIS A 160 11.60 -0.40 12.01
CA HIS A 160 12.74 0.08 11.20
C HIS A 160 12.33 0.50 9.79
N GLY A 161 11.04 0.34 9.44
CA GLY A 161 10.56 0.55 8.07
C GLY A 161 11.29 -0.35 7.07
N LEU A 162 11.18 0.00 5.81
CA LEU A 162 11.98 -0.63 4.76
C LEU A 162 13.21 0.24 4.50
N THR A 163 14.35 -0.09 5.14
CA THR A 163 15.59 0.70 5.07
C THR A 163 16.50 0.32 3.90
N ASN A 164 16.48 -0.95 3.47
CA ASN A 164 17.31 -1.43 2.37
C ASN A 164 16.94 -0.74 1.06
N THR A 165 17.86 0.06 0.52
CA THR A 165 17.66 0.90 -0.66
C THR A 165 17.35 0.08 -1.92
N ASP A 166 18.02 -1.05 -2.13
CA ASP A 166 17.80 -1.90 -3.30
C ASP A 166 16.38 -2.51 -3.28
N ILE A 167 15.93 -3.00 -2.14
CA ILE A 167 14.56 -3.52 -1.98
C ILE A 167 13.55 -2.39 -2.16
N ARG A 168 13.79 -1.18 -1.63
CA ARG A 168 12.91 -0.02 -1.81
C ARG A 168 12.72 0.35 -3.29
N TYR A 169 13.76 0.26 -4.09
CA TYR A 169 13.66 0.52 -5.53
C TYR A 169 13.00 -0.63 -6.30
N ARG A 170 13.30 -1.88 -5.96
CA ARG A 170 12.75 -3.06 -6.64
C ARG A 170 11.31 -3.37 -6.25
N GLN A 171 10.94 -3.11 -4.99
CA GLN A 171 9.60 -3.32 -4.45
C GLN A 171 8.98 -1.99 -4.00
N ARG A 172 8.89 -1.04 -4.92
CA ARG A 172 8.37 0.30 -4.65
C ARG A 172 6.99 0.29 -3.99
N TYR A 173 6.12 -0.65 -4.33
CA TYR A 173 4.81 -0.82 -3.72
C TYR A 173 4.89 -1.13 -2.22
N VAL A 174 5.90 -1.87 -1.77
CA VAL A 174 6.13 -2.11 -0.32
C VAL A 174 6.68 -0.85 0.34
N ASP A 175 7.62 -0.17 -0.30
CA ASP A 175 8.18 1.10 0.18
C ASP A 175 7.08 2.16 0.41
N LEU A 176 6.10 2.26 -0.50
CA LEU A 176 4.96 3.18 -0.37
C LEU A 176 4.01 2.81 0.78
N ILE A 177 3.93 1.52 1.16
CA ILE A 177 3.15 1.07 2.31
C ILE A 177 3.86 1.41 3.62
N MET A 178 5.18 1.18 3.68
CA MET A 178 5.96 1.24 4.91
C MET A 178 6.50 2.65 5.23
N ASN A 179 6.74 3.47 4.20
CA ASN A 179 7.36 4.79 4.31
C ASN A 179 6.40 5.89 3.79
N PRO A 180 5.57 6.49 4.64
CA PRO A 180 4.59 7.52 4.25
C PRO A 180 5.20 8.72 3.53
N ASP A 181 6.40 9.15 3.92
CA ASP A 181 7.10 10.30 3.30
C ASP A 181 7.43 10.04 1.82
N VAL A 182 7.78 8.79 1.49
CA VAL A 182 8.03 8.38 0.10
C VAL A 182 6.76 8.47 -0.72
N LYS A 183 5.61 8.05 -0.15
CA LYS A 183 4.30 8.18 -0.79
C LYS A 183 3.99 9.65 -1.11
N GLN A 184 4.25 10.56 -0.16
CA GLN A 184 4.05 12.01 -0.37
C GLN A 184 4.93 12.56 -1.51
N THR A 185 6.16 12.09 -1.64
CA THR A 185 7.05 12.45 -2.74
C THR A 185 6.44 12.09 -4.10
N PHE A 186 5.86 10.89 -4.26
CA PHE A 186 5.21 10.48 -5.50
C PHE A 186 3.91 11.24 -5.78
N ILE A 187 3.13 11.56 -4.73
CA ILE A 187 1.96 12.44 -4.85
C ILE A 187 2.38 13.82 -5.35
N ASN A 188 3.44 14.40 -4.77
CA ASN A 188 3.95 15.69 -5.17
C ASN A 188 4.48 15.68 -6.61
N ARG A 189 5.17 14.61 -7.03
CA ARG A 189 5.60 14.44 -8.43
C ARG A 189 4.42 14.51 -9.40
N SER A 190 3.32 13.80 -9.11
CA SER A 190 2.12 13.84 -9.95
C SER A 190 1.49 15.23 -9.99
N LYS A 191 1.45 15.93 -8.84
CA LYS A 191 0.93 17.32 -8.76
C LYS A 191 1.78 18.29 -9.56
N ILE A 192 3.11 18.14 -9.54
CA ILE A 192 4.04 18.98 -10.31
C ILE A 192 3.79 18.81 -11.80
N LEU A 193 3.71 17.57 -12.31
CA LEU A 193 3.41 17.31 -13.72
C LEU A 193 2.06 17.91 -14.15
N SER A 194 1.03 17.75 -13.31
CA SER A 194 -0.28 18.36 -13.57
C SER A 194 -0.25 19.89 -13.54
N ALA A 195 0.57 20.49 -12.67
CA ALA A 195 0.74 21.93 -12.61
C ALA A 195 1.43 22.48 -13.87
N ILE A 196 2.47 21.80 -14.36
CA ILE A 196 3.16 22.17 -15.59
C ILE A 196 2.20 22.14 -16.78
N ARG A 197 1.40 21.06 -16.90
CA ARG A 197 0.40 20.95 -17.98
C ARG A 197 -0.62 22.09 -17.92
N ARG A 198 -1.24 22.32 -16.76
CA ARG A 198 -2.19 23.43 -16.59
C ARG A 198 -1.59 24.79 -16.89
N TYR A 199 -0.34 25.02 -16.52
CA TYR A 199 0.34 26.28 -16.83
C TYR A 199 0.51 26.49 -18.33
N LEU A 200 1.01 25.47 -19.04
CA LEU A 200 1.20 25.54 -20.49
C LEU A 200 -0.12 25.66 -21.24
N ASP A 201 -1.15 24.89 -20.87
CA ASP A 201 -2.51 25.01 -21.38
C ASP A 201 -3.05 26.45 -21.22
N GLY A 202 -2.86 27.02 -20.04
CA GLY A 202 -3.27 28.40 -19.75
C GLY A 202 -2.51 29.47 -20.55
N GLN A 203 -1.34 29.13 -21.13
CA GLN A 203 -0.61 29.98 -22.07
C GLN A 203 -0.97 29.72 -23.53
N GLY A 204 -1.92 28.83 -23.81
CA GLY A 204 -2.35 28.49 -25.17
C GLY A 204 -1.49 27.45 -25.88
N PHE A 205 -0.58 26.76 -25.17
CA PHE A 205 0.15 25.62 -25.73
C PHE A 205 -0.73 24.39 -25.80
N LEU A 206 -0.54 23.58 -26.83
CA LEU A 206 -1.17 22.27 -26.97
C LEU A 206 -0.17 21.17 -26.63
N GLU A 207 -0.55 20.23 -25.76
CA GLU A 207 0.23 19.02 -25.52
C GLU A 207 0.05 18.07 -26.72
N VAL A 208 1.14 17.63 -27.32
CA VAL A 208 1.13 16.74 -28.47
C VAL A 208 1.97 15.50 -28.19
N GLU A 209 1.54 14.36 -28.74
CA GLU A 209 2.31 13.13 -28.75
C GLU A 209 2.97 12.93 -30.12
N THR A 210 4.23 12.52 -30.08
CA THR A 210 5.01 12.20 -31.29
C THR A 210 5.40 10.72 -31.27
N PRO A 211 5.63 10.08 -32.43
CA PRO A 211 6.00 8.67 -32.48
C PRO A 211 7.20 8.35 -31.60
N MET A 212 7.11 7.25 -30.84
CA MET A 212 8.21 6.74 -30.02
C MET A 212 9.14 5.84 -30.84
N LEU A 213 8.57 5.01 -31.72
CA LEU A 213 9.29 4.18 -32.66
C LEU A 213 9.41 4.95 -33.98
N VAL A 214 10.63 5.07 -34.48
CA VAL A 214 10.95 5.86 -35.69
C VAL A 214 11.94 5.10 -36.58
N SER A 215 11.86 5.27 -37.86
CA SER A 215 12.85 4.75 -38.80
C SER A 215 14.16 5.55 -38.76
N ASN A 216 14.06 6.86 -38.50
CA ASN A 216 15.20 7.76 -38.39
C ASN A 216 15.22 8.45 -37.00
N ALA A 217 16.21 8.11 -36.17
CA ALA A 217 16.40 8.68 -34.84
C ALA A 217 17.34 9.90 -34.93
N GLY A 218 16.90 10.97 -35.59
CA GLY A 218 17.66 12.23 -35.70
C GLY A 218 17.31 13.22 -34.59
N GLY A 219 17.98 14.39 -34.57
CA GLY A 219 17.72 15.51 -33.68
C GLY A 219 18.58 15.56 -32.41
N ALA A 220 19.43 14.56 -32.18
CA ALA A 220 20.40 14.55 -31.07
C ALA A 220 21.60 13.66 -31.40
N ALA A 221 22.73 13.91 -30.74
CA ALA A 221 23.94 13.09 -30.85
C ALA A 221 23.95 12.00 -29.77
N ALA A 222 23.11 10.98 -29.94
CA ALA A 222 23.04 9.84 -29.05
C ALA A 222 22.86 8.54 -29.83
N ARG A 223 23.32 7.42 -29.27
CA ARG A 223 23.07 6.10 -29.88
C ARG A 223 21.64 5.66 -29.52
N PRO A 224 20.76 5.41 -30.53
CA PRO A 224 19.39 4.98 -30.28
C PRO A 224 19.34 3.55 -29.78
N PHE A 225 18.23 3.19 -29.14
CA PHE A 225 17.85 1.81 -28.91
C PHE A 225 17.22 1.26 -30.20
N GLU A 226 17.68 0.11 -30.68
CA GLU A 226 17.21 -0.49 -31.93
C GLU A 226 16.34 -1.69 -31.65
N THR A 227 15.30 -1.90 -32.47
CA THR A 227 14.40 -3.04 -32.42
C THR A 227 13.92 -3.39 -33.81
N HIS A 228 13.58 -4.66 -34.04
CA HIS A 228 13.01 -5.11 -35.32
C HIS A 228 11.49 -5.21 -35.22
N PHE A 229 10.78 -4.67 -36.23
CA PHE A 229 9.33 -4.74 -36.34
C PHE A 229 8.93 -5.86 -37.31
N ASN A 230 8.65 -7.03 -36.77
CA ASN A 230 8.42 -8.26 -37.54
C ASN A 230 7.31 -8.16 -38.61
N ALA A 231 6.25 -7.35 -38.36
CA ALA A 231 5.13 -7.25 -39.31
C ALA A 231 5.47 -6.52 -40.59
N LEU A 232 6.46 -5.63 -40.59
CA LEU A 232 6.94 -4.89 -41.75
C LEU A 232 8.31 -5.36 -42.23
N ASP A 233 8.96 -6.28 -41.50
CA ASP A 233 10.34 -6.72 -41.73
C ASP A 233 11.33 -5.55 -41.80
N GLU A 234 11.18 -4.58 -40.89
CA GLU A 234 11.97 -3.35 -40.87
C GLU A 234 12.58 -3.09 -39.48
N ASP A 235 13.76 -2.47 -39.47
CA ASP A 235 14.41 -2.03 -38.22
C ASP A 235 13.92 -0.66 -37.82
N PHE A 236 13.41 -0.57 -36.58
CA PHE A 236 12.98 0.65 -35.96
C PHE A 236 13.91 1.04 -34.79
N LYS A 237 13.86 2.29 -34.42
CA LYS A 237 14.65 2.87 -33.34
C LYS A 237 13.72 3.56 -32.34
N LEU A 238 14.03 3.46 -31.07
CA LEU A 238 13.41 4.36 -30.10
C LEU A 238 13.98 5.76 -30.33
N ARG A 239 13.10 6.77 -30.42
CA ARG A 239 13.52 8.17 -30.64
C ARG A 239 14.49 8.62 -29.54
N ILE A 240 15.48 9.40 -29.91
CA ILE A 240 16.43 10.05 -29.00
C ILE A 240 16.07 11.53 -28.79
N SER A 241 15.23 12.11 -29.64
CA SER A 241 14.74 13.49 -29.59
C SER A 241 13.36 13.60 -30.19
N LEU A 242 12.58 14.58 -29.74
CA LEU A 242 11.28 14.95 -30.31
C LEU A 242 11.39 15.97 -31.43
N GLU A 243 12.59 16.54 -31.67
CA GLU A 243 12.83 17.71 -32.49
C GLU A 243 12.27 17.61 -33.92
N LEU A 244 12.57 16.50 -34.62
CA LEU A 244 12.18 16.36 -36.03
C LEU A 244 10.65 16.36 -36.22
N TYR A 245 9.90 15.74 -35.28
CA TYR A 245 8.45 15.68 -35.36
C TYR A 245 7.81 16.99 -34.93
N LEU A 246 8.34 17.61 -33.87
CA LEU A 246 7.84 18.91 -33.39
C LEU A 246 8.04 19.99 -34.44
N LYS A 247 9.18 20.03 -35.14
CA LYS A 247 9.41 20.96 -36.23
C LYS A 247 8.37 20.85 -37.35
N ARG A 248 7.90 19.62 -37.66
CA ARG A 248 6.85 19.43 -38.68
C ARG A 248 5.47 19.92 -38.23
N LEU A 249 5.23 20.05 -36.91
CA LEU A 249 3.96 20.55 -36.37
C LEU A 249 3.90 22.07 -36.28
N ILE A 250 5.01 22.76 -36.47
CA ILE A 250 5.08 24.23 -36.39
C ILE A 250 4.72 24.88 -37.77
N VAL A 251 4.73 24.12 -38.84
CA VAL A 251 4.52 24.60 -40.21
C VAL A 251 3.04 24.63 -40.59
#